data_58452af099f1930db612d9daa09839a3
#
_entry.id   58452af099f1930db612d9daa09839a3
#
_cell.length_a   1.000
_cell.length_b   1.000
_cell.length_c   1.000
_cell.angle_alpha   90.00
_cell.angle_beta   90.00
_cell.angle_gamma   90.00
#
_symmetry.space_group_name_H-M   'P 1'
#
loop_
_entity.id
_entity.type
_entity.pdbx_description
1 polymer ?
#
loop_
_entity_poly.entity_id
_entity_poly.type
_entity_poly.pdbx_seq_one_letter_code
_entity_poly.pdbx_strand_id
1 'polypeptide(L)'
;MRKVFIPLLASVPALSVAFLATLAPTSVRAVPSYARQTGLPCSGCHYTPPELNPAGRKFKLLGYVDKDKERPGLEIKDESKSHHAGLDLLSSLPFSAMFETSLATTKTPQPGTQNGNFEFPQDVSVFLAGAWADHVGSFLQVTYNAQDDHFSIDNTDIRYAKTRKVGGKDLVYGVNLNNNPGVEDLWNSTPAWGFPWIASDSAPTPTAAPIIAGPLAQDVAGIGGYAMWGDHLYVDGAIYRSDHVGNPQPNSGSGLGYNIRGVAPYWRVAWQQLTPKAQYELGAYGMHMASTPGAVVGLEDKYTDTAVDFQVDRTLFRKDVLSLRGTYIRENSTLAATFAAMGAQVSSHHLDTIFTNAEYHFGNRLSGTVGWFDTGGTVDPLLYAQSAVSGSANGNPRGAGYIGNFSFFPMQNIQLGVQYTGYTRFNGAAINYDGAGRNASGNNTWYLLARFIF
;
A
#
# COMPACT_ATOMS: atom_id res chain seq x y z
N MET A 1 57.61 -27.65 1.17
CA MET A 1 56.75 -26.72 1.95
C MET A 1 55.34 -26.83 1.42
N ARG A 2 54.51 -27.66 2.04
CA ARG A 2 53.07 -27.79 1.71
C ARG A 2 52.32 -26.76 2.54
N LYS A 3 51.68 -25.78 1.89
CA LYS A 3 50.80 -24.82 2.54
C LYS A 3 49.43 -25.49 2.77
N VAL A 4 49.08 -25.64 4.05
CA VAL A 4 47.72 -25.98 4.51
C VAL A 4 46.87 -24.72 4.41
N PHE A 5 45.95 -24.69 3.47
CA PHE A 5 44.85 -23.74 3.43
C PHE A 5 43.58 -24.57 3.39
N ILE A 6 42.69 -24.36 4.33
CA ILE A 6 41.28 -24.75 4.59
C ILE A 6 41.21 -25.28 6.03
N PRO A 7 40.53 -24.60 6.97
CA PRO A 7 39.08 -24.52 6.99
C PRO A 7 38.53 -23.21 7.64
N LEU A 8 38.45 -22.14 6.90
CA LEU A 8 37.76 -20.94 7.42
C LEU A 8 36.36 -20.73 6.80
N LEU A 9 36.07 -21.40 5.68
CA LEU A 9 34.75 -21.23 5.00
C LEU A 9 33.64 -22.14 5.54
N ALA A 10 33.95 -23.16 6.32
CA ALA A 10 32.92 -24.08 6.88
C ALA A 10 32.39 -23.63 8.25
N SER A 11 33.05 -22.68 8.92
CA SER A 11 32.67 -22.24 10.27
C SER A 11 31.61 -21.11 10.27
N VAL A 12 31.52 -20.33 9.19
CA VAL A 12 30.57 -19.21 9.11
C VAL A 12 29.11 -19.68 9.05
N PRO A 13 28.72 -20.68 8.21
CA PRO A 13 27.35 -21.17 8.22
C PRO A 13 26.97 -21.91 9.51
N ALA A 14 27.91 -22.59 10.17
CA ALA A 14 27.65 -23.30 11.44
C ALA A 14 27.40 -22.32 12.61
N LEU A 15 28.14 -21.21 12.67
CA LEU A 15 27.89 -20.16 13.68
C LEU A 15 26.57 -19.42 13.41
N SER A 16 26.20 -19.18 12.15
CA SER A 16 24.95 -18.55 11.80
C SER A 16 23.74 -19.43 12.14
N VAL A 17 23.83 -20.73 11.93
CA VAL A 17 22.80 -21.71 12.33
C VAL A 17 22.73 -21.87 13.85
N ALA A 18 23.85 -21.87 14.55
CA ALA A 18 23.89 -21.95 16.02
C ALA A 18 23.35 -20.66 16.67
N PHE A 19 23.60 -19.49 16.09
CA PHE A 19 23.04 -18.22 16.57
C PHE A 19 21.53 -18.15 16.33
N LEU A 20 21.02 -18.66 15.22
CA LEU A 20 19.59 -18.80 14.94
C LEU A 20 18.90 -19.84 15.85
N ALA A 21 19.61 -20.88 16.30
CA ALA A 21 19.06 -21.92 17.18
C ALA A 21 18.96 -21.48 18.65
N THR A 22 19.77 -20.50 19.09
CA THR A 22 19.68 -19.92 20.45
C THR A 22 18.57 -18.88 20.60
N LEU A 23 17.95 -18.47 19.49
CA LEU A 23 16.72 -17.68 19.47
C LEU A 23 15.45 -18.55 19.57
N ALA A 24 15.50 -19.68 20.30
CA ALA A 24 14.30 -20.42 20.64
C ALA A 24 13.37 -19.50 21.45
N PRO A 25 12.14 -19.22 21.00
CA PRO A 25 11.30 -18.22 21.60
C PRO A 25 10.79 -18.74 22.95
N THR A 26 11.33 -18.24 24.03
CA THR A 26 10.47 -17.91 25.17
C THR A 26 9.42 -16.97 24.60
N SER A 27 8.15 -17.26 24.85
CA SER A 27 6.98 -16.55 24.32
C SER A 27 7.10 -15.02 24.42
N VAL A 28 7.91 -14.42 23.57
CA VAL A 28 7.96 -12.98 23.39
C VAL A 28 6.70 -12.63 22.60
N ARG A 29 5.67 -12.18 23.30
CA ARG A 29 4.47 -11.60 22.76
C ARG A 29 4.78 -10.18 22.28
N ALA A 30 5.69 -10.04 21.33
CA ALA A 30 5.82 -8.82 20.58
C ALA A 30 4.75 -8.86 19.48
N VAL A 31 3.61 -8.27 19.75
CA VAL A 31 2.45 -8.39 18.86
C VAL A 31 1.92 -7.00 18.60
N PRO A 32 1.75 -6.61 17.32
CA PRO A 32 1.11 -5.35 16.95
C PRO A 32 -0.19 -5.09 17.71
N SER A 33 -0.54 -3.84 17.87
CA SER A 33 -1.69 -3.42 18.68
C SER A 33 -2.99 -4.18 18.39
N TYR A 34 -3.27 -4.48 17.11
CA TYR A 34 -4.46 -5.27 16.75
C TYR A 34 -4.43 -6.70 17.31
N ALA A 35 -3.28 -7.33 17.31
CA ALA A 35 -3.17 -8.67 17.86
C ALA A 35 -3.22 -8.67 19.39
N ARG A 36 -2.73 -7.62 20.07
CA ARG A 36 -2.97 -7.41 21.51
C ARG A 36 -4.45 -7.19 21.80
N GLN A 37 -5.13 -6.41 20.95
CA GLN A 37 -6.55 -6.12 21.06
C GLN A 37 -7.42 -7.37 20.86
N THR A 38 -7.13 -8.18 19.84
CA THR A 38 -7.98 -9.31 19.43
C THR A 38 -7.54 -10.64 20.07
N GLY A 39 -6.33 -10.73 20.60
CA GLY A 39 -5.71 -11.97 21.04
C GLY A 39 -5.39 -12.94 19.89
N LEU A 40 -5.51 -12.49 18.62
CA LEU A 40 -5.22 -13.29 17.46
C LEU A 40 -3.75 -13.10 17.01
N PRO A 41 -3.10 -14.14 16.47
CA PRO A 41 -1.82 -14.00 15.81
C PRO A 41 -1.95 -13.20 14.51
N CYS A 42 -0.86 -12.64 13.97
CA CYS A 42 -0.87 -11.90 12.68
C CYS A 42 -1.52 -12.73 11.56
N SER A 43 -1.22 -14.04 11.52
CA SER A 43 -1.81 -14.97 10.55
C SER A 43 -3.32 -15.20 10.74
N GLY A 44 -3.92 -14.73 11.84
CA GLY A 44 -5.37 -14.72 12.02
C GLY A 44 -6.07 -13.73 11.11
N CYS A 45 -5.39 -12.65 10.71
CA CYS A 45 -5.93 -11.57 9.87
C CYS A 45 -5.21 -11.44 8.53
N HIS A 46 -3.99 -11.95 8.39
CA HIS A 46 -3.16 -11.81 7.19
C HIS A 46 -2.77 -13.15 6.58
N TYR A 47 -2.64 -13.20 5.27
CA TYR A 47 -1.87 -14.23 4.57
C TYR A 47 -0.39 -13.84 4.60
N THR A 48 -0.04 -12.76 3.91
CA THR A 48 1.25 -12.08 3.98
C THR A 48 0.98 -10.60 4.29
N PRO A 49 1.38 -10.04 5.46
CA PRO A 49 1.14 -8.62 5.72
C PRO A 49 1.71 -7.72 4.60
N PRO A 50 0.95 -6.71 4.14
CA PRO A 50 -0.34 -6.21 4.65
C PRO A 50 -1.59 -6.96 4.13
N GLU A 51 -1.46 -8.00 3.33
CA GLU A 51 -2.55 -8.73 2.70
C GLU A 51 -3.53 -9.32 3.72
N LEU A 52 -4.82 -9.00 3.56
CA LEU A 52 -5.87 -9.44 4.48
C LEU A 52 -6.52 -10.75 4.03
N ASN A 53 -6.64 -11.69 4.97
CA ASN A 53 -7.55 -12.81 4.83
C ASN A 53 -8.99 -12.39 5.19
N PRO A 54 -10.03 -13.27 5.10
CA PRO A 54 -11.42 -12.90 5.40
C PRO A 54 -11.65 -12.34 6.79
N ALA A 55 -10.94 -12.86 7.79
CA ALA A 55 -11.09 -12.37 9.16
C ALA A 55 -10.51 -10.94 9.29
N GLY A 56 -9.38 -10.68 8.65
CA GLY A 56 -8.80 -9.34 8.58
C GLY A 56 -9.69 -8.34 7.83
N ARG A 57 -10.30 -8.76 6.71
CA ARG A 57 -11.28 -7.93 5.97
C ARG A 57 -12.50 -7.61 6.82
N LYS A 58 -13.04 -8.60 7.54
CA LYS A 58 -14.17 -8.39 8.45
C LYS A 58 -13.80 -7.44 9.60
N PHE A 59 -12.61 -7.58 10.16
CA PHE A 59 -12.11 -6.70 11.20
C PHE A 59 -11.99 -5.24 10.72
N LYS A 60 -11.44 -5.01 9.53
CA LYS A 60 -11.38 -3.70 8.89
C LYS A 60 -12.78 -3.14 8.60
N LEU A 61 -13.69 -3.96 8.06
CA LEU A 61 -15.08 -3.60 7.79
C LEU A 61 -15.82 -3.13 9.04
N LEU A 62 -15.53 -3.77 10.19
CA LEU A 62 -16.12 -3.44 11.49
C LEU A 62 -15.43 -2.24 12.18
N GLY A 63 -14.62 -1.47 11.45
CA GLY A 63 -13.94 -0.28 11.96
C GLY A 63 -12.81 -0.60 12.92
N TYR A 64 -12.07 -1.69 12.69
CA TYR A 64 -10.96 -2.14 13.52
C TYR A 64 -11.36 -2.47 14.96
N VAL A 65 -12.64 -2.85 15.15
CA VAL A 65 -13.23 -3.20 16.45
C VAL A 65 -13.76 -4.61 16.40
N ASP A 66 -13.28 -5.49 17.29
CA ASP A 66 -13.80 -6.85 17.47
C ASP A 66 -14.94 -6.84 18.49
N LYS A 67 -16.15 -7.21 18.06
CA LYS A 67 -17.36 -7.21 18.92
C LYS A 67 -17.71 -8.59 19.49
N ASP A 68 -17.10 -9.65 18.99
CA ASP A 68 -17.53 -11.01 19.27
C ASP A 68 -16.84 -11.64 20.49
N LYS A 69 -15.98 -10.90 21.19
CA LYS A 69 -15.32 -11.39 22.39
C LYS A 69 -15.48 -10.42 23.55
N GLU A 70 -15.78 -10.94 24.75
CA GLU A 70 -15.41 -10.29 26.00
C GLU A 70 -13.92 -9.98 25.92
N ARG A 71 -13.59 -8.70 25.80
CA ARG A 71 -12.28 -8.23 25.37
C ARG A 71 -11.31 -8.20 26.52
N PRO A 72 -10.32 -9.10 26.62
CA PRO A 72 -9.19 -8.82 27.49
C PRO A 72 -8.40 -7.68 26.82
N GLY A 73 -8.55 -6.46 27.30
CA GLY A 73 -7.68 -5.36 26.91
C GLY A 73 -8.36 -4.09 26.40
N LEU A 74 -9.67 -4.09 26.16
CA LEU A 74 -10.46 -2.88 25.85
C LEU A 74 -11.52 -2.59 26.90
N GLU A 75 -11.62 -3.39 27.94
CA GLU A 75 -12.39 -2.99 29.11
C GLU A 75 -11.61 -1.84 29.78
N ILE A 76 -12.21 -0.69 29.75
CA ILE A 76 -11.97 0.36 30.71
C ILE A 76 -12.38 -0.27 32.04
N LYS A 77 -11.40 -0.78 32.79
CA LYS A 77 -11.64 -1.26 34.14
C LYS A 77 -11.94 -0.04 34.98
N ASP A 78 -13.21 0.29 35.11
CA ASP A 78 -13.69 1.20 36.12
C ASP A 78 -13.53 0.52 37.49
N GLU A 79 -12.36 0.65 38.09
CA GLU A 79 -12.16 0.26 39.51
C GLU A 79 -12.84 1.27 40.43
N SER A 80 -13.21 2.42 39.98
CA SER A 80 -14.03 3.40 40.68
C SER A 80 -15.45 3.34 40.12
N LYS A 81 -16.43 3.04 40.91
CA LYS A 81 -17.87 3.05 40.55
C LYS A 81 -18.40 4.48 40.22
N SER A 82 -17.56 5.38 39.77
CA SER A 82 -17.92 6.70 39.32
C SER A 82 -18.06 6.70 37.81
N HIS A 83 -19.28 6.74 37.30
CA HIS A 83 -19.60 6.91 35.89
C HIS A 83 -19.13 8.27 35.36
N HIS A 84 -17.85 8.41 35.08
CA HIS A 84 -17.31 9.52 34.29
C HIS A 84 -17.12 9.04 32.85
N ALA A 85 -18.22 8.84 32.13
CA ALA A 85 -18.21 8.50 30.72
C ALA A 85 -17.29 9.51 29.96
N GLY A 86 -16.20 9.01 29.39
CA GLY A 86 -15.26 9.79 28.59
C GLY A 86 -13.92 10.15 29.25
N LEU A 87 -13.67 9.73 30.51
CA LEU A 87 -12.39 9.98 31.19
C LEU A 87 -11.58 8.68 31.43
N ASP A 88 -12.09 7.56 30.98
CA ASP A 88 -11.43 6.27 31.20
C ASP A 88 -10.28 6.09 30.21
N LEU A 89 -9.11 5.74 30.71
CA LEU A 89 -7.95 5.41 29.88
C LEU A 89 -8.08 4.02 29.27
N LEU A 90 -7.63 3.88 28.02
CA LEU A 90 -7.58 2.58 27.36
C LEU A 90 -6.69 1.61 28.14
N SER A 91 -7.19 0.42 28.43
CA SER A 91 -6.46 -0.62 29.15
C SER A 91 -5.31 -1.21 28.31
N SER A 92 -5.33 -1.02 27.00
CA SER A 92 -4.27 -1.40 26.07
C SER A 92 -3.98 -0.23 25.12
N LEU A 93 -2.74 0.22 25.10
CA LEU A 93 -2.33 1.28 24.18
C LEU A 93 -2.38 0.76 22.74
N PRO A 94 -3.05 1.48 21.81
CA PRO A 94 -3.18 1.09 20.41
C PRO A 94 -1.91 1.43 19.58
N PHE A 95 -0.73 1.33 20.19
CA PHE A 95 0.54 1.64 19.55
C PHE A 95 1.27 0.39 19.08
N SER A 96 1.88 0.49 17.91
CA SER A 96 2.86 -0.45 17.37
C SER A 96 3.98 0.32 16.70
N ALA A 97 5.13 -0.31 16.53
CA ALA A 97 6.25 0.25 15.79
C ALA A 97 6.73 -0.74 14.73
N MET A 98 7.30 -0.24 13.65
CA MET A 98 7.92 -1.01 12.60
C MET A 98 9.30 -0.41 12.30
N PHE A 99 10.26 -1.28 12.06
CA PHE A 99 11.61 -0.93 11.64
C PHE A 99 11.93 -1.72 10.37
N GLU A 100 12.39 -1.03 9.36
CA GLU A 100 12.81 -1.63 8.10
C GLU A 100 14.26 -1.30 7.79
N THR A 101 14.97 -2.30 7.28
CA THR A 101 16.32 -2.12 6.71
C THR A 101 16.39 -2.88 5.39
N SER A 102 17.09 -2.33 4.42
CA SER A 102 17.09 -2.87 3.08
C SER A 102 18.44 -2.80 2.37
N LEU A 103 18.53 -3.55 1.29
CA LEU A 103 19.60 -3.44 0.30
C LEU A 103 18.96 -3.44 -1.09
N ALA A 104 19.18 -2.38 -1.86
CA ALA A 104 18.72 -2.24 -3.23
C ALA A 104 19.90 -2.15 -4.19
N THR A 105 19.81 -2.86 -5.32
CA THR A 105 20.81 -2.76 -6.39
C THR A 105 20.13 -2.81 -7.75
N THR A 106 20.49 -1.89 -8.63
CA THR A 106 20.03 -1.85 -10.01
C THR A 106 21.05 -2.49 -10.94
N LYS A 107 20.59 -3.03 -12.07
CA LYS A 107 21.49 -3.64 -13.07
C LYS A 107 22.54 -2.67 -13.61
N THR A 108 22.14 -1.40 -13.80
CA THR A 108 23.05 -0.32 -14.18
C THR A 108 22.98 0.77 -13.11
N PRO A 109 24.08 1.19 -12.49
CA PRO A 109 24.06 2.27 -11.51
C PRO A 109 23.38 3.53 -12.06
N GLN A 110 22.73 4.29 -11.19
CA GLN A 110 22.28 5.63 -11.59
C GLN A 110 23.49 6.54 -11.79
N PRO A 111 23.44 7.49 -12.73
CA PRO A 111 24.56 8.40 -12.97
C PRO A 111 25.01 9.13 -11.71
N GLY A 112 26.31 9.10 -11.41
CA GLY A 112 26.88 9.78 -10.24
C GLY A 112 26.63 9.09 -8.90
N THR A 113 26.06 7.89 -8.88
CA THR A 113 25.78 7.14 -7.65
C THR A 113 26.60 5.86 -7.55
N GLN A 114 26.82 5.41 -6.32
CA GLN A 114 27.30 4.08 -6.03
C GLN A 114 26.10 3.12 -6.03
N ASN A 115 26.23 1.98 -6.75
CA ASN A 115 25.20 0.94 -6.74
C ASN A 115 25.29 0.09 -5.46
N GLY A 116 24.18 -0.56 -5.07
CA GLY A 116 24.12 -1.34 -3.83
C GLY A 116 23.80 -0.45 -2.63
N ASN A 117 22.66 0.26 -2.71
CA ASN A 117 22.19 1.12 -1.63
C ASN A 117 21.76 0.30 -0.42
N PHE A 118 22.44 0.49 0.71
CA PHE A 118 22.10 -0.13 2.00
C PHE A 118 21.50 0.94 2.90
N GLU A 119 20.25 0.73 3.30
CA GLU A 119 19.46 1.66 4.13
C GLU A 119 19.28 1.07 5.53
N PHE A 120 19.75 1.83 6.54
CA PHE A 120 19.65 1.44 7.94
C PHE A 120 19.41 2.68 8.82
N PRO A 121 18.15 2.96 9.16
CA PRO A 121 16.93 2.32 8.63
C PRO A 121 16.64 2.69 7.17
N GLN A 122 15.76 1.94 6.49
CA GLN A 122 15.00 2.44 5.36
C GLN A 122 13.84 3.27 5.91
N ASP A 123 12.99 2.62 6.73
CA ASP A 123 11.84 3.23 7.36
C ASP A 123 11.75 2.91 8.85
N VAL A 124 11.24 3.88 9.62
CA VAL A 124 10.78 3.68 10.99
C VAL A 124 9.35 4.19 11.11
N SER A 125 8.40 3.28 11.30
CA SER A 125 6.98 3.66 11.41
C SER A 125 6.46 3.47 12.83
N VAL A 126 5.57 4.39 13.22
CA VAL A 126 4.76 4.28 14.44
C VAL A 126 3.30 4.23 14.02
N PHE A 127 2.57 3.29 14.58
CA PHE A 127 1.15 3.10 14.31
C PHE A 127 0.32 3.47 15.52
N LEU A 128 -0.73 4.27 15.29
CA LEU A 128 -1.87 4.41 16.19
C LEU A 128 -3.01 3.58 15.57
N ALA A 129 -3.03 2.29 15.91
CA ALA A 129 -3.87 1.30 15.28
C ALA A 129 -4.60 0.47 16.33
N GLY A 130 -5.93 0.64 16.42
CA GLY A 130 -6.74 -0.02 17.43
C GLY A 130 -8.13 0.57 17.56
N ALA A 131 -8.93 -0.03 18.42
CA ALA A 131 -10.21 0.54 18.80
C ALA A 131 -10.00 1.69 19.79
N TRP A 132 -10.68 2.82 19.54
CA TRP A 132 -10.73 3.97 20.44
C TRP A 132 -11.99 3.96 21.30
N ALA A 133 -13.06 3.35 20.76
CA ALA A 133 -14.35 3.18 21.42
C ALA A 133 -15.07 1.94 20.84
N ASP A 134 -16.26 1.62 21.35
CA ASP A 134 -17.03 0.43 20.95
C ASP A 134 -17.31 0.29 19.45
N HIS A 135 -17.28 1.40 18.72
CA HIS A 135 -17.62 1.47 17.31
C HIS A 135 -16.61 2.24 16.49
N VAL A 136 -15.53 2.75 17.09
CA VAL A 136 -14.53 3.60 16.46
C VAL A 136 -13.16 2.98 16.60
N GLY A 137 -12.47 2.82 15.51
CA GLY A 137 -11.08 2.42 15.49
C GLY A 137 -10.32 3.04 14.34
N SER A 138 -9.03 2.82 14.34
CA SER A 138 -8.12 3.44 13.37
C SER A 138 -7.02 2.51 12.90
N PHE A 139 -6.51 2.82 11.73
CA PHE A 139 -5.17 2.55 11.25
C PHE A 139 -4.56 3.91 10.90
N LEU A 140 -3.59 4.37 11.68
CA LEU A 140 -2.84 5.59 11.42
C LEU A 140 -1.37 5.26 11.48
N GLN A 141 -0.62 5.64 10.46
CA GLN A 141 0.82 5.39 10.35
C GLN A 141 1.55 6.72 10.19
N VAL A 142 2.63 6.88 10.95
CA VAL A 142 3.62 7.97 10.80
C VAL A 142 4.94 7.30 10.54
N THR A 143 5.59 7.66 9.44
CA THR A 143 6.82 7.02 8.96
C THR A 143 7.94 8.06 8.87
N TYR A 144 9.09 7.73 9.46
CA TYR A 144 10.37 8.33 9.11
C TYR A 144 10.93 7.57 7.92
N ASN A 145 11.15 8.26 6.81
CA ASN A 145 11.81 7.71 5.63
C ASN A 145 13.23 8.24 5.53
N ALA A 146 14.21 7.36 5.35
CA ALA A 146 15.62 7.73 5.35
C ALA A 146 16.06 8.45 4.07
N GLN A 147 15.37 8.26 2.93
CA GLN A 147 15.69 9.00 1.70
C GLN A 147 15.32 10.48 1.81
N ASP A 148 14.21 10.76 2.49
CA ASP A 148 13.72 12.12 2.68
C ASP A 148 14.27 12.76 3.96
N ASP A 149 14.89 11.96 4.86
CA ASP A 149 15.31 12.36 6.22
C ASP A 149 14.21 13.09 6.98
N HIS A 150 12.98 12.58 6.87
CA HIS A 150 11.79 13.27 7.35
C HIS A 150 10.72 12.32 7.89
N PHE A 151 9.92 12.81 8.85
CA PHE A 151 8.70 12.16 9.31
C PHE A 151 7.51 12.67 8.50
N SER A 152 6.69 11.77 8.00
CA SER A 152 5.44 12.07 7.32
C SER A 152 4.29 11.25 7.87
N ILE A 153 3.06 11.75 7.68
CA ILE A 153 1.85 10.95 7.88
C ILE A 153 1.71 10.06 6.65
N ASP A 154 1.69 8.76 6.88
CA ASP A 154 1.44 7.76 5.87
C ASP A 154 -0.06 7.42 5.81
N ASN A 155 -0.44 6.23 5.30
CA ASN A 155 -1.85 5.85 5.21
C ASN A 155 -2.58 5.98 6.54
N THR A 156 -3.69 6.69 6.51
CA THR A 156 -4.58 6.90 7.64
C THR A 156 -6.00 6.49 7.28
N ASP A 157 -6.62 5.68 8.14
CA ASP A 157 -8.00 5.22 8.00
C ASP A 157 -8.64 5.15 9.38
N ILE A 158 -9.58 6.04 9.66
CA ILE A 158 -10.34 6.08 10.92
C ILE A 158 -11.78 5.74 10.58
N ARG A 159 -12.36 4.74 11.26
CA ARG A 159 -13.68 4.23 10.95
C ARG A 159 -14.60 4.21 12.17
N TYR A 160 -15.86 4.54 11.91
CA TYR A 160 -17.00 4.22 12.75
C TYR A 160 -17.86 3.20 12.05
N ALA A 161 -18.22 2.09 12.71
CA ALA A 161 -19.01 1.02 12.12
C ALA A 161 -20.10 0.50 13.05
N LYS A 162 -21.25 0.19 12.49
CA LYS A 162 -22.35 -0.52 13.15
C LYS A 162 -22.88 -1.66 12.31
N THR A 163 -23.49 -2.63 12.97
CA THR A 163 -24.18 -3.76 12.35
C THR A 163 -25.64 -3.77 12.73
N ARG A 164 -26.52 -4.01 11.76
CA ARG A 164 -27.95 -4.27 11.97
C ARG A 164 -28.45 -5.35 11.03
N LYS A 165 -29.62 -5.92 11.29
CA LYS A 165 -30.27 -6.84 10.36
C LYS A 165 -31.24 -6.10 9.43
N VAL A 166 -31.13 -6.39 8.13
CA VAL A 166 -32.03 -5.88 7.08
C VAL A 166 -32.38 -7.04 6.15
N GLY A 167 -33.66 -7.33 6.03
CA GLY A 167 -34.12 -8.46 5.22
C GLY A 167 -33.60 -9.81 5.69
N GLY A 168 -33.38 -9.99 7.00
CA GLY A 168 -32.85 -11.23 7.59
C GLY A 168 -31.32 -11.41 7.45
N LYS A 169 -30.64 -10.52 6.74
CA LYS A 169 -29.19 -10.50 6.54
C LYS A 169 -28.53 -9.39 7.35
N ASP A 170 -27.27 -9.57 7.69
CA ASP A 170 -26.49 -8.54 8.35
C ASP A 170 -26.15 -7.41 7.36
N LEU A 171 -26.35 -6.18 7.79
CA LEU A 171 -25.87 -4.97 7.15
C LEU A 171 -24.85 -4.32 8.09
N VAL A 172 -23.59 -4.34 7.69
CA VAL A 172 -22.55 -3.50 8.30
C VAL A 172 -22.53 -2.19 7.55
N TYR A 173 -22.55 -1.06 8.25
CA TYR A 173 -22.46 0.27 7.66
C TYR A 173 -21.60 1.18 8.54
N GLY A 174 -20.95 2.14 7.94
CA GLY A 174 -20.03 3.02 8.64
C GLY A 174 -19.68 4.28 7.88
N VAL A 175 -18.87 5.09 8.54
CA VAL A 175 -18.20 6.25 7.95
C VAL A 175 -16.69 6.11 8.16
N ASN A 176 -15.92 6.68 7.25
CA ASN A 176 -14.47 6.70 7.32
C ASN A 176 -13.92 8.11 7.10
N LEU A 177 -12.74 8.35 7.66
CA LEU A 177 -11.86 9.47 7.37
C LEU A 177 -10.53 8.89 6.95
N ASN A 178 -10.01 9.29 5.79
CA ASN A 178 -8.76 8.76 5.28
C ASN A 178 -8.01 9.79 4.42
N ASN A 179 -6.75 9.48 4.08
CA ASN A 179 -5.86 10.36 3.33
C ASN A 179 -5.33 9.73 2.03
N ASN A 180 -6.01 8.69 1.54
CA ASN A 180 -5.61 8.02 0.30
C ASN A 180 -6.82 7.35 -0.36
N PRO A 181 -7.23 7.76 -1.58
CA PRO A 181 -8.33 7.12 -2.29
C PRO A 181 -8.06 5.63 -2.51
N GLY A 182 -9.06 4.80 -2.18
CA GLY A 182 -8.94 3.34 -2.26
C GLY A 182 -8.42 2.67 -0.98
N VAL A 183 -8.02 3.43 0.05
CA VAL A 183 -7.66 2.86 1.36
C VAL A 183 -8.87 2.18 2.03
N GLU A 184 -10.08 2.54 1.64
CA GLU A 184 -11.34 1.92 2.06
C GLU A 184 -11.46 0.47 1.60
N ASP A 185 -10.74 0.09 0.55
CA ASP A 185 -10.75 -1.27 0.02
C ASP A 185 -10.54 -2.30 1.13
N LEU A 186 -11.38 -3.33 1.12
CA LEU A 186 -11.27 -4.47 2.06
C LEU A 186 -10.35 -5.56 1.52
N TRP A 187 -10.19 -5.61 0.20
CA TRP A 187 -9.34 -6.56 -0.51
C TRP A 187 -8.01 -5.90 -0.86
N ASN A 188 -7.07 -6.67 -1.34
CA ASN A 188 -5.77 -6.14 -1.74
C ASN A 188 -5.68 -6.06 -3.28
N SER A 189 -6.73 -5.60 -3.92
CA SER A 189 -6.90 -5.50 -5.36
C SER A 189 -6.81 -4.06 -5.90
N THR A 190 -7.03 -3.05 -5.05
CA THR A 190 -6.83 -1.64 -5.42
C THR A 190 -5.39 -1.19 -5.15
N PRO A 191 -4.88 -0.13 -5.82
CA PRO A 191 -3.49 0.32 -5.69
C PRO A 191 -3.04 0.64 -4.27
N ALA A 192 -3.90 1.25 -3.44
CA ALA A 192 -3.56 1.66 -2.08
C ALA A 192 -3.06 0.49 -1.19
N TRP A 193 -3.59 -0.72 -1.42
CA TRP A 193 -3.23 -1.92 -0.69
C TRP A 193 -2.81 -3.07 -1.61
N GLY A 194 -2.49 -2.76 -2.87
CA GLY A 194 -2.09 -3.74 -3.87
C GLY A 194 -0.64 -4.22 -3.71
N PHE A 195 -0.34 -5.34 -4.39
CA PHE A 195 1.03 -5.80 -4.58
C PHE A 195 1.82 -4.78 -5.42
N PRO A 196 3.10 -4.51 -5.14
CA PRO A 196 4.04 -5.27 -4.31
C PRO A 196 3.96 -4.96 -2.82
N TRP A 197 4.26 -5.98 -1.98
CA TRP A 197 4.23 -5.86 -0.52
C TRP A 197 5.46 -5.21 0.09
N ILE A 198 6.53 -5.10 -0.69
CA ILE A 198 7.79 -4.47 -0.35
C ILE A 198 8.28 -3.68 -1.56
N ALA A 199 8.96 -2.58 -1.33
CA ALA A 199 9.50 -1.74 -2.40
C ALA A 199 10.80 -1.06 -1.96
N SER A 200 11.67 -0.76 -2.93
CA SER A 200 12.86 0.06 -2.72
C SER A 200 12.52 1.53 -2.93
N ASP A 201 12.92 2.39 -2.02
CA ASP A 201 12.72 3.83 -2.11
C ASP A 201 13.74 4.51 -3.05
N SER A 202 14.89 3.85 -3.26
CA SER A 202 15.98 4.39 -4.07
C SER A 202 16.00 3.92 -5.52
N ALA A 203 15.23 2.86 -5.87
CA ALA A 203 15.21 2.32 -7.22
C ALA A 203 14.33 3.17 -8.16
N PRO A 204 14.76 3.44 -9.41
CA PRO A 204 13.93 4.15 -10.36
C PRO A 204 12.63 3.41 -10.69
N THR A 205 11.52 4.16 -10.76
CA THR A 205 10.21 3.68 -11.19
C THR A 205 9.71 4.50 -12.39
N PRO A 206 8.86 3.93 -13.28
CA PRO A 206 8.20 4.70 -14.33
C PRO A 206 7.37 5.85 -13.75
N THR A 207 7.33 7.00 -14.42
CA THR A 207 6.74 8.23 -13.89
C THR A 207 5.24 8.33 -14.08
N ALA A 208 4.67 7.65 -15.08
CA ALA A 208 3.24 7.75 -15.38
C ALA A 208 2.40 6.80 -14.53
N ALA A 209 1.42 7.36 -13.83
CA ALA A 209 0.42 6.61 -13.08
C ALA A 209 -0.92 7.38 -13.10
N PRO A 210 -2.08 6.68 -13.15
CA PRO A 210 -3.39 7.31 -12.90
C PRO A 210 -3.45 7.95 -11.50
N ILE A 211 -4.25 9.01 -11.33
CA ILE A 211 -4.31 9.74 -10.06
C ILE A 211 -4.70 8.86 -8.87
N ILE A 212 -5.57 7.85 -9.10
CA ILE A 212 -6.01 6.91 -8.07
C ILE A 212 -4.96 5.83 -7.74
N ALA A 213 -3.90 5.73 -8.53
CA ALA A 213 -2.87 4.69 -8.38
C ALA A 213 -1.61 5.16 -7.66
N GLY A 214 -1.72 6.16 -6.77
CA GLY A 214 -0.64 6.62 -5.92
C GLY A 214 -0.44 8.13 -5.86
N PRO A 215 -0.58 8.91 -6.97
CA PRO A 215 -0.27 10.35 -6.96
C PRO A 215 -1.02 11.20 -5.93
N LEU A 216 -2.17 10.75 -5.44
CA LEU A 216 -2.96 11.45 -4.42
C LEU A 216 -2.73 10.92 -2.99
N ALA A 217 -1.98 9.85 -2.83
CA ALA A 217 -1.73 9.28 -1.51
C ALA A 217 -1.04 10.30 -0.59
N GLN A 218 -1.61 10.50 0.61
CA GLN A 218 -1.19 11.46 1.64
C GLN A 218 -1.31 12.96 1.25
N ASP A 219 -1.61 13.29 -0.01
CA ASP A 219 -1.83 14.67 -0.48
C ASP A 219 -3.30 15.10 -0.40
N VAL A 220 -4.18 14.20 0.04
CA VAL A 220 -5.61 14.44 0.18
C VAL A 220 -6.15 14.02 1.54
N ALA A 221 -7.25 14.64 1.95
CA ALA A 221 -8.06 14.22 3.07
C ALA A 221 -9.50 13.99 2.60
N GLY A 222 -10.08 12.84 2.99
CA GLY A 222 -11.40 12.40 2.56
C GLY A 222 -12.30 11.99 3.71
N ILE A 223 -13.60 12.16 3.48
CA ILE A 223 -14.66 11.60 4.31
C ILE A 223 -15.58 10.78 3.45
N GLY A 224 -15.91 9.58 3.91
CA GLY A 224 -16.73 8.63 3.17
C GLY A 224 -17.73 7.88 4.04
N GLY A 225 -18.60 7.14 3.36
CA GLY A 225 -19.52 6.21 3.99
C GLY A 225 -19.58 4.90 3.21
N TYR A 226 -19.65 3.79 3.93
CA TYR A 226 -19.66 2.46 3.34
C TYR A 226 -20.73 1.55 3.94
N ALA A 227 -21.08 0.53 3.18
CA ALA A 227 -21.96 -0.53 3.63
C ALA A 227 -21.60 -1.88 3.01
N MET A 228 -21.77 -2.96 3.80
CA MET A 228 -21.70 -4.36 3.35
C MET A 228 -23.01 -5.06 3.71
N TRP A 229 -23.73 -5.55 2.72
CA TRP A 229 -25.00 -6.26 2.92
C TRP A 229 -24.84 -7.76 2.68
N GLY A 230 -25.21 -8.54 3.69
CA GLY A 230 -25.26 -10.00 3.65
C GLY A 230 -23.90 -10.67 3.41
N ASP A 231 -22.79 -9.99 3.73
CA ASP A 231 -21.42 -10.41 3.44
C ASP A 231 -21.13 -10.59 1.93
N HIS A 232 -21.96 -9.99 1.05
CA HIS A 232 -21.82 -10.13 -0.40
C HIS A 232 -21.63 -8.81 -1.13
N LEU A 233 -22.45 -7.81 -0.86
CA LEU A 233 -22.43 -6.55 -1.60
C LEU A 233 -21.81 -5.45 -0.75
N TYR A 234 -20.66 -4.93 -1.20
CA TYR A 234 -20.00 -3.77 -0.63
C TYR A 234 -20.22 -2.55 -1.51
N VAL A 235 -20.51 -1.44 -0.89
CA VAL A 235 -20.60 -0.12 -1.53
C VAL A 235 -19.87 0.89 -0.66
N ASP A 236 -19.15 1.80 -1.28
CA ASP A 236 -18.44 2.91 -0.64
C ASP A 236 -18.56 4.16 -1.50
N GLY A 237 -18.63 5.32 -0.86
CA GLY A 237 -18.57 6.61 -1.49
C GLY A 237 -17.88 7.62 -0.58
N ALA A 238 -16.92 8.35 -1.11
CA ALA A 238 -16.15 9.35 -0.39
C ALA A 238 -15.96 10.62 -1.21
N ILE A 239 -15.66 11.72 -0.53
CA ILE A 239 -15.25 12.98 -1.15
C ILE A 239 -13.91 13.40 -0.56
N TYR A 240 -13.00 13.86 -1.43
CA TYR A 240 -11.64 14.27 -1.08
C TYR A 240 -11.42 15.74 -1.36
N ARG A 241 -10.52 16.33 -0.59
CA ARG A 241 -9.92 17.64 -0.84
C ARG A 241 -8.40 17.53 -0.67
N SER A 242 -7.67 18.51 -1.23
CA SER A 242 -6.23 18.62 -0.95
C SER A 242 -6.01 18.74 0.55
N ASP A 243 -5.11 17.94 1.05
CA ASP A 243 -4.46 18.14 2.32
C ASP A 243 -3.11 18.84 2.09
N HIS A 244 -2.52 19.44 3.08
CA HIS A 244 -1.20 20.05 2.98
C HIS A 244 -0.61 20.31 4.34
N VAL A 245 0.69 20.14 4.42
CA VAL A 245 1.44 20.32 5.66
C VAL A 245 1.93 21.75 5.78
N GLY A 246 1.73 22.35 6.97
CA GLY A 246 2.31 23.64 7.32
C GLY A 246 1.61 24.87 6.78
N ASN A 247 0.54 24.73 6.00
CA ASN A 247 -0.27 25.84 5.49
C ASN A 247 -1.74 25.65 5.86
N PRO A 248 -2.46 26.74 6.18
CA PRO A 248 -3.86 26.64 6.63
C PRO A 248 -4.85 26.29 5.51
N GLN A 249 -4.42 26.28 4.25
CA GLN A 249 -5.24 25.99 3.07
C GLN A 249 -4.37 25.74 1.85
N PRO A 250 -4.86 25.06 0.80
CA PRO A 250 -4.19 25.03 -0.48
C PRO A 250 -4.02 26.45 -1.02
N ASN A 251 -2.82 26.79 -1.45
CA ASN A 251 -2.48 28.08 -2.05
C ASN A 251 -1.44 27.90 -3.15
N SER A 252 -1.20 28.93 -3.94
CA SER A 252 -0.27 28.88 -5.10
C SER A 252 1.20 28.59 -4.72
N GLY A 253 1.55 28.59 -3.45
CA GLY A 253 2.89 28.26 -2.96
C GLY A 253 2.91 26.98 -2.12
N SER A 254 1.83 26.20 -2.10
CA SER A 254 1.70 25.03 -1.20
C SER A 254 2.66 23.90 -1.51
N GLY A 255 3.22 23.84 -2.72
CA GLY A 255 4.06 22.73 -3.14
C GLY A 255 3.31 21.43 -3.44
N LEU A 256 1.98 21.39 -3.23
CA LEU A 256 1.16 20.23 -3.57
C LEU A 256 1.09 20.04 -5.08
N GLY A 257 1.18 18.80 -5.52
CA GLY A 257 0.98 18.43 -6.91
C GLY A 257 -0.43 18.76 -7.41
N TYR A 258 -1.42 18.67 -6.51
CA TYR A 258 -2.84 18.86 -6.85
C TYR A 258 -3.54 19.81 -5.89
N ASN A 259 -3.93 20.99 -6.36
CA ASN A 259 -4.86 21.88 -5.67
C ASN A 259 -6.29 21.56 -6.12
N ILE A 260 -6.97 20.68 -5.40
CA ILE A 260 -8.29 20.20 -5.77
C ILE A 260 -9.32 21.32 -5.72
N ARG A 261 -10.02 21.52 -6.84
CA ARG A 261 -11.10 22.46 -6.97
C ARG A 261 -12.42 21.88 -6.46
N GLY A 262 -12.96 22.46 -5.40
CA GLY A 262 -14.16 21.90 -4.76
C GLY A 262 -13.88 20.59 -4.04
N VAL A 263 -14.47 19.49 -4.49
CA VAL A 263 -14.26 18.15 -3.95
C VAL A 263 -14.04 17.14 -5.08
N ALA A 264 -13.29 16.10 -4.81
CA ALA A 264 -13.07 14.98 -5.71
C ALA A 264 -13.86 13.76 -5.21
N PRO A 265 -14.99 13.40 -5.85
CA PRO A 265 -15.80 12.25 -5.48
C PRO A 265 -15.09 10.94 -5.88
N TYR A 266 -15.11 9.98 -4.97
CA TYR A 266 -14.70 8.59 -5.13
C TYR A 266 -15.90 7.67 -4.91
N TRP A 267 -15.93 6.54 -5.59
CA TRP A 267 -16.92 5.49 -5.38
C TRP A 267 -16.33 4.10 -5.59
N ARG A 268 -16.87 3.10 -4.87
CA ARG A 268 -16.55 1.68 -5.05
C ARG A 268 -17.79 0.83 -4.89
N VAL A 269 -17.95 -0.18 -5.74
CA VAL A 269 -18.92 -1.25 -5.61
C VAL A 269 -18.18 -2.56 -5.80
N ALA A 270 -18.35 -3.50 -4.89
CA ALA A 270 -17.74 -4.82 -5.00
C ALA A 270 -18.74 -5.91 -4.57
N TRP A 271 -18.66 -7.02 -5.26
CA TRP A 271 -19.37 -8.23 -4.89
C TRP A 271 -18.37 -9.29 -4.43
N GLN A 272 -18.67 -9.97 -3.33
CA GLN A 272 -17.88 -11.11 -2.89
C GLN A 272 -18.73 -12.35 -2.68
N GLN A 273 -18.11 -13.51 -2.89
CA GLN A 273 -18.65 -14.81 -2.54
C GLN A 273 -17.66 -15.55 -1.66
N LEU A 274 -18.10 -15.92 -0.47
CA LEU A 274 -17.34 -16.73 0.47
C LEU A 274 -17.80 -18.18 0.42
N THR A 275 -16.88 -19.11 0.25
CA THR A 275 -17.10 -20.55 0.36
C THR A 275 -16.07 -21.15 1.33
N PRO A 276 -16.26 -22.38 1.83
CA PRO A 276 -15.30 -22.98 2.73
C PRO A 276 -13.88 -23.16 2.17
N LYS A 277 -13.72 -23.15 0.85
CA LYS A 277 -12.42 -23.41 0.17
C LYS A 277 -11.96 -22.28 -0.73
N ALA A 278 -12.80 -21.31 -1.01
CA ALA A 278 -12.45 -20.23 -1.92
C ALA A 278 -13.25 -18.96 -1.59
N GLN A 279 -12.66 -17.84 -1.91
CA GLN A 279 -13.27 -16.54 -1.85
C GLN A 279 -13.06 -15.87 -3.19
N TYR A 280 -14.09 -15.19 -3.64
CA TYR A 280 -14.11 -14.47 -4.90
C TYR A 280 -14.55 -13.05 -4.61
N GLU A 281 -13.91 -12.13 -5.27
CA GLU A 281 -14.32 -10.74 -5.29
C GLU A 281 -14.22 -10.22 -6.72
N LEU A 282 -15.18 -9.38 -7.08
CA LEU A 282 -15.19 -8.60 -8.31
C LEU A 282 -15.69 -7.20 -7.96
N GLY A 283 -14.88 -6.20 -8.28
CA GLY A 283 -15.13 -4.81 -7.95
C GLY A 283 -15.06 -3.88 -9.15
N ALA A 284 -15.64 -2.70 -8.95
CA ALA A 284 -15.46 -1.54 -9.79
C ALA A 284 -15.36 -0.30 -8.90
N TYR A 285 -14.50 0.64 -9.28
CA TYR A 285 -14.30 1.88 -8.55
C TYR A 285 -13.89 3.03 -9.49
N GLY A 286 -13.95 4.23 -8.99
CA GLY A 286 -13.55 5.37 -9.78
C GLY A 286 -13.51 6.67 -8.98
N MET A 287 -12.92 7.69 -9.60
CA MET A 287 -12.75 9.01 -9.03
C MET A 287 -12.85 10.08 -10.12
N HIS A 288 -13.38 11.23 -9.75
CA HIS A 288 -13.30 12.43 -10.58
C HIS A 288 -12.65 13.56 -9.80
N MET A 289 -11.73 14.28 -10.43
CA MET A 289 -11.02 15.38 -9.81
C MET A 289 -10.82 16.54 -10.79
N ALA A 290 -11.01 17.77 -10.33
CA ALA A 290 -10.54 18.97 -10.98
C ALA A 290 -9.47 19.63 -10.11
N SER A 291 -8.36 20.06 -10.70
CA SER A 291 -7.21 20.65 -10.00
C SER A 291 -6.73 21.90 -10.72
N THR A 292 -6.24 22.88 -9.96
CA THR A 292 -5.51 24.05 -10.48
C THR A 292 -4.02 23.94 -10.15
N PRO A 293 -3.19 23.39 -11.05
CA PRO A 293 -1.77 23.18 -10.79
C PRO A 293 -1.05 24.51 -10.45
N GLY A 294 -0.34 24.53 -9.32
CA GLY A 294 0.42 25.69 -8.86
C GLY A 294 -0.37 26.96 -8.59
N ALA A 295 -1.72 26.89 -8.55
CA ALA A 295 -2.61 28.02 -8.35
C ALA A 295 -3.86 27.62 -7.56
N VAL A 296 -4.61 28.62 -7.07
CA VAL A 296 -5.91 28.41 -6.38
C VAL A 296 -7.10 28.84 -7.22
N VAL A 297 -6.87 29.58 -8.28
CA VAL A 297 -7.86 30.04 -9.28
C VAL A 297 -7.26 30.00 -10.68
N GLY A 298 -8.07 29.78 -11.70
CA GLY A 298 -7.63 29.76 -13.10
C GLY A 298 -8.21 28.58 -13.85
N LEU A 299 -7.51 28.22 -14.92
CA LEU A 299 -7.82 27.02 -15.67
C LEU A 299 -7.59 25.77 -14.83
N GLU A 300 -8.35 24.75 -15.09
CA GLU A 300 -8.34 23.48 -14.34
C GLU A 300 -7.85 22.34 -15.24
N ASP A 301 -7.09 21.44 -14.65
CA ASP A 301 -6.88 20.10 -15.18
C ASP A 301 -7.93 19.17 -14.56
N LYS A 302 -8.52 18.32 -15.39
CA LYS A 302 -9.58 17.40 -14.97
C LYS A 302 -9.15 15.97 -15.23
N TYR A 303 -9.43 15.11 -14.26
CA TYR A 303 -9.08 13.69 -14.29
C TYR A 303 -10.34 12.87 -13.98
N THR A 304 -10.50 11.76 -14.67
CA THR A 304 -11.57 10.81 -14.42
C THR A 304 -11.01 9.40 -14.55
N ASP A 305 -10.92 8.72 -13.40
CA ASP A 305 -10.50 7.33 -13.32
C ASP A 305 -11.71 6.42 -13.21
N THR A 306 -11.69 5.35 -13.98
CA THR A 306 -12.62 4.22 -13.85
C THR A 306 -11.83 2.93 -13.86
N ALA A 307 -12.17 2.04 -12.96
CA ALA A 307 -11.41 0.82 -12.75
C ALA A 307 -12.31 -0.38 -12.48
N VAL A 308 -11.77 -1.55 -12.79
CA VAL A 308 -12.33 -2.85 -12.40
C VAL A 308 -11.22 -3.67 -11.77
N ASP A 309 -11.59 -4.46 -10.77
CA ASP A 309 -10.64 -5.31 -10.05
C ASP A 309 -11.26 -6.65 -9.65
N PHE A 310 -10.39 -7.60 -9.34
CA PHE A 310 -10.81 -8.89 -8.83
C PHE A 310 -9.80 -9.47 -7.85
N GLN A 311 -10.28 -10.32 -6.96
CA GLN A 311 -9.47 -11.17 -6.11
C GLN A 311 -10.08 -12.56 -5.99
N VAL A 312 -9.24 -13.58 -6.08
CA VAL A 312 -9.60 -14.98 -5.83
C VAL A 312 -8.59 -15.57 -4.86
N ASP A 313 -9.04 -15.99 -3.68
CA ASP A 313 -8.23 -16.75 -2.73
C ASP A 313 -8.77 -18.17 -2.66
N ARG A 314 -7.93 -19.17 -2.92
CA ARG A 314 -8.31 -20.57 -2.88
C ARG A 314 -7.40 -21.37 -1.97
N THR A 315 -7.98 -22.00 -0.96
CA THR A 315 -7.30 -23.00 -0.14
C THR A 315 -7.09 -24.27 -0.96
N LEU A 316 -5.85 -24.69 -1.10
CA LEU A 316 -5.46 -25.88 -1.89
C LEU A 316 -5.21 -27.07 -0.96
N PHE A 317 -4.04 -27.15 -0.35
CA PHE A 317 -3.64 -28.25 0.52
C PHE A 317 -3.51 -27.76 1.96
N ARG A 318 -4.15 -28.44 2.90
CA ARG A 318 -4.08 -28.11 4.33
C ARG A 318 -4.36 -26.64 4.63
N LYS A 319 -3.28 -25.83 4.74
CA LYS A 319 -3.32 -24.38 5.04
C LYS A 319 -2.73 -23.52 3.91
N ASP A 320 -2.39 -24.13 2.80
CA ASP A 320 -1.83 -23.41 1.66
C ASP A 320 -2.93 -22.68 0.90
N VAL A 321 -2.64 -21.47 0.47
CA VAL A 321 -3.58 -20.61 -0.25
C VAL A 321 -2.93 -20.12 -1.54
N LEU A 322 -3.67 -20.21 -2.64
CA LEU A 322 -3.36 -19.52 -3.88
C LEU A 322 -4.24 -18.28 -3.98
N SER A 323 -3.62 -17.12 -4.10
CA SER A 323 -4.28 -15.84 -4.31
C SER A 323 -3.99 -15.32 -5.71
N LEU A 324 -5.03 -14.92 -6.44
CA LEU A 324 -4.94 -14.27 -7.74
C LEU A 324 -5.61 -12.91 -7.65
N ARG A 325 -4.96 -11.86 -8.15
CA ARG A 325 -5.48 -10.49 -8.14
C ARG A 325 -5.21 -9.79 -9.45
N GLY A 326 -6.06 -8.84 -9.75
CA GLY A 326 -5.84 -7.94 -10.86
C GLY A 326 -6.67 -6.69 -10.76
N THR A 327 -6.15 -5.61 -11.29
CA THR A 327 -6.85 -4.35 -11.50
C THR A 327 -6.53 -3.78 -12.88
N TYR A 328 -7.54 -3.18 -13.48
CA TYR A 328 -7.41 -2.36 -14.69
C TYR A 328 -7.98 -0.98 -14.39
N ILE A 329 -7.21 0.05 -14.68
CA ILE A 329 -7.59 1.46 -14.49
C ILE A 329 -7.48 2.17 -15.81
N ARG A 330 -8.54 2.88 -16.19
CA ARG A 330 -8.57 3.85 -17.28
C ARG A 330 -8.69 5.24 -16.69
N GLU A 331 -7.66 6.07 -16.89
CA GLU A 331 -7.73 7.51 -16.67
C GLU A 331 -8.01 8.24 -18.00
N ASN A 332 -8.95 9.17 -17.98
CA ASN A 332 -9.11 10.19 -19.01
C ASN A 332 -8.88 11.55 -18.36
N SER A 333 -8.00 12.35 -18.96
CA SER A 333 -7.69 13.67 -18.44
C SER A 333 -7.78 14.76 -19.50
N THR A 334 -8.17 15.96 -19.04
CA THR A 334 -8.18 17.20 -19.85
C THR A 334 -7.29 18.21 -19.12
N LEU A 335 -6.07 18.37 -19.59
CA LEU A 335 -5.01 19.16 -18.96
C LEU A 335 -5.04 20.61 -19.50
N ALA A 336 -6.14 21.34 -19.29
CA ALA A 336 -6.30 22.68 -19.87
C ALA A 336 -5.36 23.71 -19.22
N ALA A 337 -5.13 23.63 -17.91
CA ALA A 337 -4.19 24.50 -17.20
C ALA A 337 -2.74 24.18 -17.59
N THR A 338 -2.36 22.90 -17.55
CA THR A 338 -1.01 22.45 -17.92
C THR A 338 -0.69 22.76 -19.38
N PHE A 339 -1.67 22.55 -20.29
CA PHE A 339 -1.52 22.90 -21.71
C PHE A 339 -1.33 24.40 -21.92
N ALA A 340 -2.13 25.24 -21.26
CA ALA A 340 -2.00 26.69 -21.34
C ALA A 340 -0.66 27.20 -20.79
N ALA A 341 -0.10 26.50 -19.79
CA ALA A 341 1.22 26.77 -19.24
C ALA A 341 2.38 26.17 -20.06
N MET A 342 2.10 25.60 -21.23
CA MET A 342 3.08 24.90 -22.09
C MET A 342 3.77 23.71 -21.38
N GLY A 343 3.12 23.10 -20.41
CA GLY A 343 3.56 21.87 -19.73
C GLY A 343 3.07 20.59 -20.43
N ALA A 344 2.17 20.72 -21.41
CA ALA A 344 1.70 19.62 -22.24
C ALA A 344 1.60 20.07 -23.71
N GLN A 345 1.81 19.15 -24.65
CA GLN A 345 1.69 19.42 -26.10
C GLN A 345 0.24 19.27 -26.57
N VAL A 346 -0.54 18.42 -25.91
CA VAL A 346 -1.97 18.23 -26.17
C VAL A 346 -2.74 18.37 -24.85
N SER A 347 -4.01 18.78 -24.94
CA SER A 347 -4.84 18.98 -23.74
C SER A 347 -5.61 17.74 -23.31
N SER A 348 -5.81 16.77 -24.20
CA SER A 348 -6.57 15.55 -23.90
C SER A 348 -5.65 14.35 -23.84
N HIS A 349 -5.66 13.65 -22.70
CA HIS A 349 -4.83 12.48 -22.45
C HIS A 349 -5.64 11.30 -21.94
N HIS A 350 -5.04 10.13 -22.03
CA HIS A 350 -5.48 8.95 -21.31
C HIS A 350 -4.28 8.14 -20.84
N LEU A 351 -4.50 7.39 -19.75
CA LEU A 351 -3.64 6.31 -19.30
C LEU A 351 -4.47 5.05 -19.13
N ASP A 352 -3.90 3.91 -19.51
CA ASP A 352 -4.41 2.58 -19.24
C ASP A 352 -3.38 1.85 -18.37
N THR A 353 -3.78 1.40 -17.21
CA THR A 353 -2.91 0.67 -16.28
C THR A 353 -3.52 -0.70 -15.98
N ILE A 354 -2.72 -1.73 -16.14
CA ILE A 354 -3.06 -3.11 -15.74
C ILE A 354 -2.04 -3.56 -14.72
N PHE A 355 -2.53 -4.16 -13.66
CA PHE A 355 -1.73 -4.79 -12.63
C PHE A 355 -2.32 -6.16 -12.29
N THR A 356 -1.51 -7.23 -12.33
CA THR A 356 -1.97 -8.58 -11.96
C THR A 356 -0.89 -9.30 -11.19
N ASN A 357 -1.30 -10.14 -10.23
CA ASN A 357 -0.37 -11.01 -9.52
C ASN A 357 -0.99 -12.36 -9.17
N ALA A 358 -0.11 -13.33 -8.99
CA ALA A 358 -0.43 -14.64 -8.43
C ALA A 358 0.52 -14.90 -7.27
N GLU A 359 -0.01 -15.24 -6.12
CA GLU A 359 0.74 -15.50 -4.90
C GLU A 359 0.39 -16.86 -4.32
N TYR A 360 1.40 -17.62 -3.94
CA TYR A 360 1.24 -18.90 -3.26
C TYR A 360 1.76 -18.80 -1.83
N HIS A 361 0.89 -19.06 -0.87
CA HIS A 361 1.19 -19.09 0.55
C HIS A 361 1.42 -20.52 1.02
N PHE A 362 2.63 -20.81 1.48
CA PHE A 362 3.01 -22.07 2.08
C PHE A 362 2.74 -22.03 3.59
N GLY A 363 1.53 -22.35 3.97
CA GLY A 363 1.07 -22.16 5.35
C GLY A 363 1.12 -20.69 5.76
N ASN A 364 1.75 -20.41 6.93
CA ASN A 364 1.79 -19.05 7.52
C ASN A 364 3.21 -18.46 7.56
N ARG A 365 4.18 -19.06 6.86
CA ARG A 365 5.60 -18.66 7.00
C ARG A 365 6.29 -18.28 5.71
N LEU A 366 5.78 -18.73 4.59
CA LEU A 366 6.41 -18.49 3.30
C LEU A 366 5.37 -18.04 2.30
N SER A 367 5.71 -17.07 1.46
CA SER A 367 4.95 -16.77 0.26
C SER A 367 5.87 -16.50 -0.92
N GLY A 368 5.38 -16.84 -2.11
CA GLY A 368 6.02 -16.50 -3.37
C GLY A 368 5.01 -15.85 -4.29
N THR A 369 5.33 -14.67 -4.80
CA THR A 369 4.45 -13.88 -5.66
C THR A 369 5.13 -13.59 -6.99
N VAL A 370 4.36 -13.68 -8.05
CA VAL A 370 4.74 -13.15 -9.37
C VAL A 370 3.68 -12.15 -9.81
N GLY A 371 4.12 -11.00 -10.29
CA GLY A 371 3.25 -9.95 -10.78
C GLY A 371 3.70 -9.45 -12.15
N TRP A 372 2.76 -8.88 -12.87
CA TRP A 372 2.97 -8.19 -14.13
C TRP A 372 2.23 -6.87 -14.13
N PHE A 373 2.86 -5.84 -14.70
CA PHE A 373 2.29 -4.50 -14.81
C PHE A 373 2.57 -3.90 -16.19
N ASP A 374 1.64 -3.09 -16.66
CA ASP A 374 1.78 -2.28 -17.87
C ASP A 374 0.93 -1.02 -17.72
N THR A 375 1.58 0.15 -17.78
CA THR A 375 0.93 1.45 -17.86
C THR A 375 1.30 2.09 -19.18
N GLY A 376 0.32 2.53 -19.95
CA GLY A 376 0.57 3.20 -21.24
C GLY A 376 -0.52 4.23 -21.53
N GLY A 377 -0.29 5.10 -22.49
CA GLY A 377 -1.24 6.16 -22.80
C GLY A 377 -0.81 7.13 -23.88
N THR A 378 -1.36 8.34 -23.83
CA THR A 378 -1.11 9.40 -24.80
C THR A 378 0.34 9.84 -24.79
N VAL A 379 0.96 9.90 -25.95
CA VAL A 379 2.32 10.41 -26.13
C VAL A 379 2.29 11.93 -26.05
N ASP A 380 3.12 12.50 -25.17
CA ASP A 380 3.29 13.95 -25.04
C ASP A 380 4.73 14.29 -24.63
N PRO A 381 5.57 14.79 -25.55
CA PRO A 381 6.97 15.11 -25.26
C PRO A 381 7.20 16.29 -24.31
N LEU A 382 6.20 17.12 -24.03
CA LEU A 382 6.31 18.16 -23.00
C LEU A 382 5.96 17.60 -21.62
N LEU A 383 4.86 16.85 -21.52
CA LEU A 383 4.40 16.24 -20.27
C LEU A 383 5.37 15.18 -19.78
N TYR A 384 5.87 14.33 -20.70
CA TYR A 384 6.86 13.30 -20.41
C TYR A 384 8.21 13.68 -21.02
N ALA A 385 8.74 14.81 -20.56
CA ALA A 385 9.96 15.39 -21.13
C ALA A 385 11.18 14.49 -20.97
N GLN A 386 12.15 14.64 -21.85
CA GLN A 386 13.43 13.95 -21.78
C GLN A 386 14.21 14.39 -20.55
N SER A 387 14.65 13.41 -19.75
CA SER A 387 15.52 13.61 -18.59
C SER A 387 16.27 12.31 -18.31
N ALA A 388 17.54 12.41 -17.90
CA ALA A 388 18.32 11.23 -17.55
C ALA A 388 17.63 10.45 -16.42
N VAL A 389 17.49 9.13 -16.59
CA VAL A 389 16.85 8.17 -15.71
C VAL A 389 15.32 8.32 -15.58
N SER A 390 14.80 9.53 -15.36
CA SER A 390 13.37 9.76 -15.03
C SER A 390 12.53 10.16 -16.24
N GLY A 391 13.12 10.62 -17.35
CA GLY A 391 12.39 11.15 -18.50
C GLY A 391 12.09 10.12 -19.58
N SER A 392 11.47 10.60 -20.67
CA SER A 392 11.13 9.84 -21.87
C SER A 392 11.71 10.51 -23.12
N ALA A 393 12.53 9.79 -23.88
CA ALA A 393 13.12 10.32 -25.13
C ALA A 393 12.11 10.56 -26.24
N ASN A 394 10.95 9.93 -26.18
CA ASN A 394 9.91 9.97 -27.19
C ASN A 394 8.56 10.48 -26.67
N GLY A 395 8.51 10.98 -25.43
CA GLY A 395 7.30 11.49 -24.81
C GLY A 395 6.23 10.42 -24.52
N ASN A 396 6.60 9.15 -24.59
CA ASN A 396 5.65 8.05 -24.35
C ASN A 396 5.69 7.64 -22.87
N PRO A 397 4.54 7.59 -22.17
CA PRO A 397 4.47 7.27 -20.74
C PRO A 397 4.71 5.78 -20.42
N ARG A 398 4.80 4.87 -21.40
CA ARG A 398 4.68 3.46 -21.17
C ARG A 398 5.78 2.88 -20.28
N GLY A 399 5.35 2.31 -19.14
CA GLY A 399 6.16 1.49 -18.25
C GLY A 399 5.57 0.09 -18.14
N ALA A 400 6.38 -0.95 -18.41
CA ALA A 400 5.92 -2.34 -18.35
C ALA A 400 7.00 -3.26 -17.80
N GLY A 401 6.59 -4.27 -17.04
CA GLY A 401 7.53 -5.20 -16.44
C GLY A 401 6.88 -6.29 -15.63
N TYR A 402 7.70 -6.96 -14.85
CA TYR A 402 7.29 -8.04 -13.97
C TYR A 402 8.01 -7.94 -12.63
N ILE A 403 7.37 -8.46 -11.59
CA ILE A 403 7.89 -8.49 -10.22
C ILE A 403 7.83 -9.93 -9.73
N GLY A 404 8.94 -10.42 -9.19
CA GLY A 404 8.99 -11.64 -8.41
C GLY A 404 9.30 -11.30 -6.97
N ASN A 405 8.50 -11.77 -6.02
CA ASN A 405 8.71 -11.54 -4.59
C ASN A 405 8.69 -12.88 -3.84
N PHE A 406 9.56 -13.00 -2.86
CA PHE A 406 9.56 -14.09 -1.90
C PHE A 406 9.64 -13.51 -0.50
N SER A 407 8.73 -13.92 0.38
CA SER A 407 8.68 -13.50 1.78
C SER A 407 8.78 -14.69 2.71
N PHE A 408 9.61 -14.55 3.74
CA PHE A 408 9.81 -15.52 4.81
C PHE A 408 9.57 -14.89 6.16
N PHE A 409 8.73 -15.54 6.98
CA PHE A 409 8.40 -15.13 8.34
C PHE A 409 8.99 -16.13 9.33
N PRO A 410 10.26 -15.95 9.78
CA PRO A 410 10.83 -16.79 10.84
C PRO A 410 10.01 -16.70 12.14
N MET A 411 9.49 -15.51 12.42
CA MET A 411 8.54 -15.18 13.47
C MET A 411 7.41 -14.33 12.89
N GLN A 412 6.27 -14.24 13.58
CA GLN A 412 5.12 -13.48 13.09
C GLN A 412 5.37 -11.98 12.94
N ASN A 413 6.33 -11.46 13.69
CA ASN A 413 6.73 -10.05 13.72
C ASN A 413 8.04 -9.76 12.96
N ILE A 414 8.59 -10.74 12.24
CA ILE A 414 9.81 -10.57 11.43
C ILE A 414 9.51 -11.06 10.02
N GLN A 415 9.70 -10.19 9.04
CA GLN A 415 9.64 -10.51 7.62
C GLN A 415 11.02 -10.34 6.98
N LEU A 416 11.47 -11.36 6.27
CA LEU A 416 12.60 -11.29 5.36
C LEU A 416 12.06 -11.38 3.93
N GLY A 417 12.36 -10.38 3.11
CA GLY A 417 11.86 -10.27 1.75
C GLY A 417 12.97 -10.23 0.72
N VAL A 418 12.73 -10.88 -0.42
CA VAL A 418 13.58 -10.76 -1.62
C VAL A 418 12.66 -10.42 -2.78
N GLN A 419 12.96 -9.34 -3.49
CA GLN A 419 12.19 -8.94 -4.66
C GLN A 419 13.11 -8.70 -5.85
N TYR A 420 12.65 -9.11 -7.02
CA TYR A 420 13.23 -8.73 -8.29
C TYR A 420 12.17 -8.01 -9.12
N THR A 421 12.50 -6.80 -9.59
CA THR A 421 11.68 -6.05 -10.55
C THR A 421 12.42 -6.00 -11.87
N GLY A 422 11.78 -6.47 -12.93
CA GLY A 422 12.33 -6.46 -14.29
C GLY A 422 11.49 -5.62 -15.23
N TYR A 423 12.12 -4.69 -15.94
CA TYR A 423 11.44 -3.79 -16.88
C TYR A 423 11.64 -4.24 -18.32
N THR A 424 10.55 -4.42 -19.04
CA THR A 424 10.53 -4.64 -20.50
C THR A 424 10.42 -3.34 -21.26
N ARG A 425 9.81 -2.32 -20.65
CA ARG A 425 9.74 -0.91 -21.09
C ARG A 425 9.82 -0.01 -19.87
N PHE A 426 10.45 1.13 -20.05
CA PHE A 426 10.56 2.17 -19.05
C PHE A 426 10.37 3.52 -19.72
N ASN A 427 9.43 4.33 -19.27
CA ASN A 427 9.10 5.63 -19.84
C ASN A 427 9.13 5.64 -21.39
N GLY A 428 8.43 4.66 -22.01
CA GLY A 428 8.14 4.58 -23.43
C GLY A 428 9.00 3.63 -24.26
N ALA A 429 10.21 3.25 -23.85
CA ALA A 429 11.07 2.41 -24.68
C ALA A 429 11.82 1.33 -23.90
N ALA A 430 12.31 0.32 -24.61
CA ALA A 430 13.18 -0.72 -24.05
C ALA A 430 14.66 -0.30 -24.11
N ILE A 431 15.05 0.43 -25.14
CA ILE A 431 16.43 0.85 -25.42
C ILE A 431 16.47 2.37 -25.43
N ASN A 432 17.50 2.95 -24.78
CA ASN A 432 17.73 4.41 -24.70
C ASN A 432 16.45 5.20 -24.40
N TYR A 433 15.68 4.75 -23.40
CA TYR A 433 14.36 5.30 -23.12
C TYR A 433 14.40 6.76 -22.65
N ASP A 434 15.50 7.16 -21.99
CA ASP A 434 15.70 8.50 -21.42
C ASP A 434 16.42 9.46 -22.39
N GLY A 435 16.88 8.96 -23.56
CA GLY A 435 17.68 9.74 -24.51
C GLY A 435 19.12 10.00 -24.06
N ALA A 436 19.51 9.52 -22.88
CA ALA A 436 20.87 9.61 -22.32
C ALA A 436 21.62 8.27 -22.40
N GLY A 437 21.07 7.27 -23.08
CA GLY A 437 21.69 5.97 -23.31
C GLY A 437 21.20 4.86 -22.35
N ARG A 438 20.31 5.15 -21.42
CA ARG A 438 19.85 4.16 -20.45
C ARG A 438 18.77 3.27 -21.05
N ASN A 439 18.93 1.96 -20.88
CA ASN A 439 17.93 0.97 -21.29
C ASN A 439 16.97 0.65 -20.13
N ALA A 440 15.74 0.26 -20.45
CA ALA A 440 14.75 -0.16 -19.46
C ALA A 440 15.32 -1.21 -18.49
N SER A 441 16.00 -2.22 -19.04
CA SER A 441 16.63 -3.27 -18.23
C SER A 441 17.76 -2.78 -17.32
N GLY A 442 18.30 -1.58 -17.52
CA GLY A 442 19.24 -0.94 -16.63
C GLY A 442 18.65 -0.62 -15.25
N ASN A 443 17.32 -0.46 -15.19
CA ASN A 443 16.57 -0.23 -13.96
C ASN A 443 16.10 -1.53 -13.28
N ASN A 444 16.39 -2.70 -13.85
CA ASN A 444 16.07 -3.96 -13.17
C ASN A 444 16.72 -4.00 -11.79
N THR A 445 15.92 -4.28 -10.78
CA THR A 445 16.31 -4.10 -9.38
C THR A 445 16.21 -5.41 -8.61
N TRP A 446 17.26 -5.74 -7.87
CA TRP A 446 17.21 -6.66 -6.74
C TRP A 446 17.03 -5.87 -5.47
N TYR A 447 16.09 -6.29 -4.66
CA TYR A 447 15.77 -5.66 -3.39
C TYR A 447 15.64 -6.71 -2.30
N LEU A 448 16.34 -6.48 -1.18
CA LEU A 448 16.31 -7.31 0.02
C LEU A 448 15.78 -6.46 1.17
N LEU A 449 14.85 -7.02 1.95
CA LEU A 449 14.24 -6.37 3.10
C LEU A 449 14.34 -7.23 4.34
N ALA A 450 14.63 -6.60 5.48
CA ALA A 450 14.32 -7.13 6.80
C ALA A 450 13.41 -6.14 7.53
N ARG A 451 12.20 -6.60 7.88
CA ARG A 451 11.16 -5.82 8.56
C ARG A 451 10.89 -6.43 9.94
N PHE A 452 10.85 -5.57 10.94
CA PHE A 452 10.56 -5.91 12.33
C PHE A 452 9.37 -5.11 12.82
N ILE A 453 8.35 -5.76 13.39
CA ILE A 453 7.11 -5.11 13.87
C ILE A 453 6.89 -5.46 15.34
N PHE A 454 6.62 -4.44 16.17
CA PHE A 454 6.53 -4.57 17.63
C PHE A 454 5.20 -4.09 18.20
#